data_fd01024370423871d8f29ae243a4fb15
#
_entry.id   fd01024370423871d8f29ae243a4fb15
#
_cell.length_a   1.000
_cell.length_b   1.000
_cell.length_c   1.000
_cell.angle_alpha   90.00
_cell.angle_beta   90.00
_cell.angle_gamma   90.00
#
_symmetry.space_group_name_H-M   'P 1'
#
loop_
_entity.id
_entity.type
_entity.pdbx_description
1 polymer ?
#
loop_
_entity_poly.entity_id
_entity_poly.type
_entity_poly.pdbx_seq_one_letter_code
_entity_poly.pdbx_strand_id
1 'polypeptide(L)'
;MKIIPCIIGLGYVGLPITLNLAKSFVTYGFDKNRKRIENLKNKIDVNREFGPKKFDNIKKIIFTNKIKDIKKCNFFILCLPTPIHKNKKPDLTNLNDAIEIISTILKRNDIIFLESTVFPGITEQYKNYLEKKTNLNNNKDFFIGYSPERVNPGDKKYTLKNITKVVTIETKNKKALEKIYKIYNKISRKLIISKDIKAAETAKVIENIQRDLNIALMNEILLICKKLKINFKEVMRLAKSKWNFMNFMPGLVGGHCLPVDPYYLSTISKKNNLKTEITLAGRK
;
A
#
# COMPACT_ATOMS: atom_id res chain seq x y z
N MET A 1 16.24 18.75 -12.82
CA MET A 1 16.65 18.37 -11.45
C MET A 1 16.68 16.85 -11.36
N LYS A 2 17.74 16.24 -10.80
CA LYS A 2 17.91 14.79 -10.65
C LYS A 2 16.87 14.23 -9.68
N ILE A 3 16.22 13.12 -10.01
CA ILE A 3 15.29 12.44 -9.10
C ILE A 3 16.12 11.50 -8.22
N ILE A 4 15.95 11.61 -6.91
CA ILE A 4 16.60 10.77 -5.90
C ILE A 4 15.50 10.19 -5.01
N PRO A 5 14.99 8.98 -5.34
CA PRO A 5 13.93 8.38 -4.57
C PRO A 5 14.43 7.83 -3.23
N CYS A 6 13.58 7.95 -2.22
CA CYS A 6 13.71 7.34 -0.91
C CYS A 6 12.46 6.53 -0.60
N ILE A 7 12.62 5.24 -0.36
CA ILE A 7 11.55 4.35 0.09
C ILE A 7 11.66 4.20 1.59
N ILE A 8 10.59 4.57 2.31
CA ILE A 8 10.51 4.50 3.77
C ILE A 8 9.68 3.29 4.16
N GLY A 9 10.31 2.36 4.89
CA GLY A 9 9.78 1.04 5.19
C GLY A 9 10.20 -0.01 4.16
N LEU A 10 11.06 -0.93 4.57
CA LEU A 10 11.68 -1.93 3.67
C LEU A 10 11.11 -3.34 3.92
N GLY A 11 9.78 -3.42 4.05
CA GLY A 11 9.02 -4.66 4.16
C GLY A 11 8.73 -5.30 2.79
N TYR A 12 7.62 -6.07 2.73
CA TYR A 12 7.15 -6.77 1.53
C TYR A 12 6.80 -5.85 0.35
N VAL A 13 6.48 -4.58 0.61
CA VAL A 13 6.17 -3.59 -0.42
C VAL A 13 7.39 -2.75 -0.77
N GLY A 14 8.04 -2.18 0.23
CA GLY A 14 9.08 -1.19 0.00
C GLY A 14 10.39 -1.77 -0.55
N LEU A 15 10.79 -2.98 -0.14
CA LEU A 15 12.01 -3.60 -0.67
C LEU A 15 11.92 -3.88 -2.18
N PRO A 16 10.86 -4.51 -2.71
CA PRO A 16 10.69 -4.69 -4.17
C PRO A 16 10.72 -3.37 -4.95
N ILE A 17 10.04 -2.33 -4.46
CA ILE A 17 10.05 -0.99 -5.07
C ILE A 17 11.48 -0.42 -5.08
N THR A 18 12.18 -0.51 -3.94
CA THR A 18 13.57 -0.04 -3.80
C THR A 18 14.50 -0.71 -4.81
N LEU A 19 14.48 -2.05 -4.89
CA LEU A 19 15.29 -2.83 -5.81
C LEU A 19 14.99 -2.50 -7.28
N ASN A 20 13.71 -2.24 -7.58
CA ASN A 20 13.29 -1.92 -8.94
C ASN A 20 13.75 -0.52 -9.37
N LEU A 21 13.58 0.49 -8.53
CA LEU A 21 14.00 1.86 -8.79
C LEU A 21 15.52 2.00 -8.84
N ALA A 22 16.26 1.25 -8.03
CA ALA A 22 17.72 1.28 -7.98
C ALA A 22 18.40 0.83 -9.29
N LYS A 23 17.67 0.18 -10.19
CA LYS A 23 18.14 -0.11 -11.55
C LYS A 23 18.29 1.14 -12.41
N SER A 24 17.54 2.20 -12.11
CA SER A 24 17.48 3.42 -12.93
C SER A 24 17.93 4.68 -12.18
N PHE A 25 17.79 4.70 -10.85
CA PHE A 25 18.03 5.87 -10.01
C PHE A 25 18.98 5.52 -8.85
N VAL A 26 19.71 6.50 -8.35
CA VAL A 26 20.34 6.40 -7.03
C VAL A 26 19.23 6.40 -6.00
N THR A 27 18.96 5.26 -5.39
CA THR A 27 17.78 5.02 -4.57
C THR A 27 18.17 4.78 -3.12
N TYR A 28 17.47 5.45 -2.21
CA TYR A 28 17.62 5.26 -0.78
C TYR A 28 16.53 4.34 -0.27
N GLY A 29 16.92 3.31 0.47
CA GLY A 29 16.03 2.49 1.27
C GLY A 29 16.22 2.86 2.73
N PHE A 30 15.18 3.45 3.35
CA PHE A 30 15.20 3.84 4.74
C PHE A 30 14.30 2.94 5.57
N ASP A 31 14.83 2.43 6.69
CA ASP A 31 14.05 1.72 7.69
C ASP A 31 14.57 2.07 9.08
N LYS A 32 13.67 2.31 10.04
CA LYS A 32 14.08 2.62 11.43
C LYS A 32 14.70 1.40 12.13
N ASN A 33 14.39 0.19 11.66
CA ASN A 33 14.95 -1.05 12.21
C ASN A 33 16.40 -1.24 11.74
N ARG A 34 17.35 -1.01 12.66
CA ARG A 34 18.80 -1.16 12.41
C ARG A 34 19.17 -2.55 11.90
N LYS A 35 18.61 -3.61 12.51
CA LYS A 35 18.90 -5.00 12.11
C LYS A 35 18.42 -5.27 10.69
N ARG A 36 17.25 -4.71 10.28
CA ARG A 36 16.78 -4.79 8.88
C ARG A 36 17.78 -4.17 7.91
N ILE A 37 18.29 -2.99 8.23
CA ILE A 37 19.29 -2.30 7.41
C ILE A 37 20.61 -3.07 7.31
N GLU A 38 21.11 -3.61 8.43
CA GLU A 38 22.32 -4.44 8.46
C GLU A 38 22.15 -5.70 7.60
N ASN A 39 21.05 -6.41 7.72
CA ASN A 39 20.74 -7.57 6.89
C ASN A 39 20.71 -7.21 5.39
N LEU A 40 20.02 -6.13 5.02
CA LEU A 40 19.93 -5.72 3.61
C LEU A 40 21.28 -5.27 3.02
N LYS A 41 22.14 -4.64 3.80
CA LYS A 41 23.53 -4.33 3.40
C LYS A 41 24.34 -5.60 3.12
N ASN A 42 24.07 -6.67 3.86
CA ASN A 42 24.68 -7.99 3.67
C ASN A 42 23.91 -8.85 2.65
N LYS A 43 22.99 -8.25 1.87
CA LYS A 43 22.17 -8.94 0.85
C LYS A 43 21.26 -10.04 1.41
N ILE A 44 20.89 -9.93 2.69
CA ILE A 44 20.00 -10.87 3.38
C ILE A 44 18.60 -10.26 3.47
N ASP A 45 17.64 -10.88 2.78
CA ASP A 45 16.23 -10.57 2.96
C ASP A 45 15.57 -11.56 3.94
N VAL A 46 15.30 -11.10 5.17
CA VAL A 46 14.67 -11.93 6.21
C VAL A 46 13.24 -12.36 5.86
N ASN A 47 12.58 -11.66 4.94
CA ASN A 47 11.27 -12.04 4.41
C ASN A 47 11.36 -13.17 3.37
N ARG A 48 12.56 -13.55 2.94
CA ARG A 48 12.86 -14.61 1.97
C ARG A 48 12.19 -14.44 0.60
N GLU A 49 11.85 -13.21 0.21
CA GLU A 49 11.30 -12.92 -1.11
C GLU A 49 12.39 -12.77 -2.18
N PHE A 50 13.59 -12.29 -1.75
CA PHE A 50 14.71 -12.04 -2.64
C PHE A 50 15.96 -12.73 -2.15
N GLY A 51 16.54 -13.58 -3.02
CA GLY A 51 17.85 -14.15 -2.79
C GLY A 51 18.97 -13.14 -3.08
N PRO A 52 20.22 -13.41 -2.62
CA PRO A 52 21.39 -12.52 -2.76
C PRO A 52 21.64 -12.01 -4.18
N LYS A 53 21.44 -12.87 -5.19
CA LYS A 53 21.60 -12.52 -6.62
C LYS A 53 20.77 -11.31 -7.07
N LYS A 54 19.64 -11.02 -6.41
CA LYS A 54 18.80 -9.84 -6.73
C LYS A 54 19.47 -8.52 -6.38
N PHE A 55 20.46 -8.55 -5.48
CA PHE A 55 21.20 -7.38 -5.04
C PHE A 55 22.48 -7.15 -5.86
N ASP A 56 22.99 -8.16 -6.62
CA ASP A 56 24.31 -8.11 -7.25
C ASP A 56 24.42 -7.08 -8.37
N ASN A 57 23.37 -6.87 -9.13
CA ASN A 57 23.36 -5.94 -10.27
C ASN A 57 22.86 -4.54 -9.92
N ILE A 58 22.79 -4.19 -8.61
CA ILE A 58 22.20 -2.93 -8.15
C ILE A 58 23.24 -2.05 -7.46
N LYS A 59 24.05 -1.36 -8.26
CA LYS A 59 25.12 -0.46 -7.77
C LYS A 59 24.63 0.88 -7.22
N LYS A 60 23.33 1.20 -7.37
CA LYS A 60 22.77 2.52 -7.07
C LYS A 60 21.84 2.53 -5.85
N ILE A 61 22.00 1.57 -4.94
CA ILE A 61 21.15 1.47 -3.74
C ILE A 61 21.95 1.82 -2.47
N ILE A 62 21.30 2.55 -1.57
CA ILE A 62 21.87 2.93 -0.28
C ILE A 62 20.84 2.61 0.80
N PHE A 63 21.12 1.59 1.62
CA PHE A 63 20.30 1.25 2.78
C PHE A 63 20.77 2.01 4.01
N THR A 64 19.85 2.70 4.71
CA THR A 64 20.18 3.51 5.87
C THR A 64 19.03 3.60 6.88
N ASN A 65 19.38 3.80 8.14
CA ASN A 65 18.44 4.18 9.22
C ASN A 65 18.71 5.60 9.75
N LYS A 66 19.57 6.37 9.06
CA LYS A 66 19.96 7.72 9.47
C LYS A 66 19.21 8.77 8.65
N ILE A 67 18.44 9.64 9.31
CA ILE A 67 17.65 10.69 8.66
C ILE A 67 18.55 11.64 7.86
N LYS A 68 19.77 11.93 8.34
CA LYS A 68 20.73 12.79 7.64
C LYS A 68 21.04 12.32 6.21
N ASP A 69 21.05 11.00 5.99
CA ASP A 69 21.41 10.42 4.69
C ASP A 69 20.33 10.65 3.65
N ILE A 70 19.05 10.77 4.08
CA ILE A 70 17.89 10.93 3.19
C ILE A 70 17.50 12.39 2.95
N LYS A 71 18.13 13.37 3.61
CA LYS A 71 17.89 14.82 3.40
C LYS A 71 18.08 15.26 1.94
N LYS A 72 18.92 14.58 1.16
CA LYS A 72 19.16 14.86 -0.26
C LYS A 72 18.13 14.25 -1.21
N CYS A 73 17.27 13.36 -0.71
CA CYS A 73 16.18 12.77 -1.50
C CYS A 73 15.10 13.83 -1.80
N ASN A 74 14.36 13.60 -2.88
CA ASN A 74 13.32 14.52 -3.34
C ASN A 74 12.07 13.81 -3.89
N PHE A 75 11.99 12.49 -3.68
CA PHE A 75 10.83 11.67 -4.01
C PHE A 75 10.69 10.58 -2.93
N PHE A 76 9.73 10.73 -2.05
CA PHE A 76 9.54 9.82 -0.92
C PHE A 76 8.35 8.89 -1.17
N ILE A 77 8.53 7.59 -0.93
CA ILE A 77 7.49 6.57 -1.02
C ILE A 77 7.39 5.88 0.33
N LEU A 78 6.23 5.97 0.97
CA LEU A 78 5.98 5.42 2.29
C LEU A 78 5.30 4.05 2.17
N CYS A 79 6.04 3.00 2.55
CA CYS A 79 5.62 1.59 2.46
C CYS A 79 5.59 0.95 3.85
N LEU A 80 4.81 1.51 4.76
CA LEU A 80 4.80 1.15 6.17
C LEU A 80 3.57 0.30 6.51
N PRO A 81 3.69 -0.66 7.45
CA PRO A 81 2.55 -1.42 7.92
C PRO A 81 1.58 -0.53 8.69
N THR A 82 0.31 -0.73 8.43
CA THR A 82 -0.82 -0.04 9.06
C THR A 82 -1.77 -1.09 9.66
N PRO A 83 -1.43 -1.71 10.80
CA PRO A 83 -2.25 -2.71 11.45
C PRO A 83 -3.46 -2.09 12.16
N ILE A 84 -4.20 -2.90 12.91
CA ILE A 84 -5.24 -2.43 13.82
C ILE A 84 -4.83 -2.72 15.26
N HIS A 85 -5.25 -1.86 16.18
CA HIS A 85 -5.16 -2.09 17.61
C HIS A 85 -6.08 -3.23 18.08
N LYS A 86 -5.93 -3.70 19.31
CA LYS A 86 -6.83 -4.70 19.93
C LYS A 86 -8.30 -4.28 19.91
N ASN A 87 -8.59 -2.98 20.01
CA ASN A 87 -9.93 -2.41 19.90
C ASN A 87 -10.42 -2.24 18.46
N LYS A 88 -9.71 -2.82 17.48
CA LYS A 88 -10.04 -2.82 16.04
C LYS A 88 -10.02 -1.45 15.36
N LYS A 89 -9.40 -0.45 15.98
CA LYS A 89 -9.16 0.85 15.33
C LYS A 89 -7.85 0.80 14.53
N PRO A 90 -7.78 1.49 13.37
CA PRO A 90 -6.54 1.61 12.61
C PRO A 90 -5.38 2.17 13.43
N ASP A 91 -4.21 1.55 13.30
CA ASP A 91 -2.97 2.02 13.89
C ASP A 91 -2.10 2.67 12.81
N LEU A 92 -2.01 3.99 12.86
CA LEU A 92 -1.23 4.80 11.92
C LEU A 92 0.12 5.25 12.50
N THR A 93 0.54 4.71 13.64
CA THR A 93 1.75 5.14 14.36
C THR A 93 2.98 5.16 13.43
N ASN A 94 3.20 4.09 12.66
CA ASN A 94 4.35 4.04 11.76
C ASN A 94 4.30 5.11 10.65
N LEU A 95 3.11 5.41 10.12
CA LEU A 95 2.92 6.48 9.13
C LEU A 95 3.11 7.85 9.76
N ASN A 96 2.57 8.07 10.96
CA ASN A 96 2.75 9.32 11.71
C ASN A 96 4.23 9.59 11.97
N ASP A 97 5.00 8.59 12.43
CA ASP A 97 6.45 8.69 12.63
C ASP A 97 7.17 9.08 11.31
N ALA A 98 6.79 8.45 10.21
CA ALA A 98 7.42 8.73 8.91
C ALA A 98 7.08 10.14 8.39
N ILE A 99 5.86 10.60 8.56
CA ILE A 99 5.43 11.96 8.20
C ILE A 99 6.16 12.99 9.09
N GLU A 100 6.34 12.69 10.39
CA GLU A 100 7.14 13.56 11.27
C GLU A 100 8.60 13.64 10.80
N ILE A 101 9.23 12.51 10.46
CA ILE A 101 10.57 12.49 9.87
C ILE A 101 10.62 13.34 8.60
N ILE A 102 9.66 13.16 7.69
CA ILE A 102 9.60 13.94 6.44
C ILE A 102 9.46 15.44 6.75
N SER A 103 8.62 15.82 7.71
CA SER A 103 8.43 17.23 8.06
C SER A 103 9.74 17.94 8.42
N THR A 104 10.71 17.23 9.01
CA THR A 104 12.03 17.79 9.40
C THR A 104 13.00 17.97 8.23
N ILE A 105 12.73 17.36 7.07
CA ILE A 105 13.65 17.36 5.91
C ILE A 105 12.99 17.82 4.60
N LEU A 106 11.70 18.12 4.63
CA LEU A 106 10.90 18.49 3.46
C LEU A 106 11.41 19.79 2.83
N LYS A 107 11.56 19.77 1.51
CA LYS A 107 12.04 20.90 0.72
C LYS A 107 11.10 21.21 -0.44
N ARG A 108 11.27 22.38 -1.02
CA ARG A 108 10.55 22.76 -2.23
C ARG A 108 10.81 21.77 -3.37
N ASN A 109 9.73 21.42 -4.09
CA ASN A 109 9.68 20.46 -5.19
C ASN A 109 9.87 18.99 -4.79
N ASP A 110 9.81 18.68 -3.48
CA ASP A 110 9.75 17.29 -3.03
C ASP A 110 8.37 16.69 -3.31
N ILE A 111 8.37 15.38 -3.56
CA ILE A 111 7.17 14.60 -3.85
C ILE A 111 7.06 13.47 -2.85
N ILE A 112 5.87 13.28 -2.28
CA ILE A 112 5.59 12.26 -1.28
C ILE A 112 4.44 11.37 -1.79
N PHE A 113 4.60 10.07 -1.72
CA PHE A 113 3.54 9.11 -2.00
C PHE A 113 3.33 8.14 -0.85
N LEU A 114 2.08 7.95 -0.46
CA LEU A 114 1.69 6.89 0.44
C LEU A 114 1.34 5.65 -0.38
N GLU A 115 2.00 4.53 -0.09
CA GLU A 115 1.68 3.20 -0.64
C GLU A 115 0.95 2.32 0.40
N SER A 116 1.02 2.70 1.67
CA SER A 116 0.36 2.01 2.78
C SER A 116 -1.15 2.07 2.65
N THR A 117 -1.84 1.01 3.10
CA THR A 117 -3.31 1.04 3.19
C THR A 117 -3.77 2.03 4.24
N VAL A 118 -4.69 2.92 3.85
CA VAL A 118 -5.27 3.93 4.73
C VAL A 118 -6.78 4.04 4.50
N PHE A 119 -7.50 4.64 5.43
CA PHE A 119 -8.91 4.99 5.20
C PHE A 119 -9.03 6.33 4.46
N PRO A 120 -10.15 6.57 3.76
CA PRO A 120 -10.35 7.79 2.98
C PRO A 120 -10.10 9.07 3.78
N GLY A 121 -9.26 9.96 3.22
CA GLY A 121 -8.93 11.27 3.78
C GLY A 121 -7.63 11.33 4.59
N ILE A 122 -6.89 10.24 4.76
CA ILE A 122 -5.61 10.25 5.48
C ILE A 122 -4.53 11.03 4.74
N THR A 123 -4.44 10.88 3.43
CA THR A 123 -3.47 11.65 2.64
C THR A 123 -3.72 13.16 2.78
N GLU A 124 -4.98 13.58 2.83
CA GLU A 124 -5.35 14.97 3.06
C GLU A 124 -4.98 15.44 4.49
N GLN A 125 -5.17 14.60 5.50
CA GLN A 125 -4.76 14.92 6.87
C GLN A 125 -3.24 15.13 6.95
N TYR A 126 -2.45 14.27 6.30
CA TYR A 126 -0.99 14.43 6.26
C TYR A 126 -0.54 15.64 5.43
N LYS A 127 -1.25 15.96 4.34
CA LYS A 127 -1.06 17.23 3.62
C LYS A 127 -1.17 18.41 4.57
N ASN A 128 -2.30 18.52 5.26
CA ASN A 128 -2.58 19.64 6.17
C ASN A 128 -1.57 19.69 7.34
N TYR A 129 -1.17 18.53 7.85
CA TYR A 129 -0.13 18.45 8.88
C TYR A 129 1.22 18.99 8.38
N LEU A 130 1.67 18.57 7.19
CA LEU A 130 2.93 19.02 6.61
C LEU A 130 2.91 20.51 6.29
N GLU A 131 1.82 21.05 5.74
CA GLU A 131 1.65 22.48 5.47
C GLU A 131 1.81 23.29 6.76
N LYS A 132 1.12 22.88 7.83
CA LYS A 132 1.19 23.55 9.15
C LYS A 132 2.58 23.46 9.78
N LYS A 133 3.25 22.31 9.66
CA LYS A 133 4.53 22.04 10.33
C LYS A 133 5.72 22.70 9.64
N THR A 134 5.67 22.83 8.30
CA THR A 134 6.82 23.26 7.49
C THR A 134 6.66 24.66 6.89
N ASN A 135 5.46 25.25 6.97
CA ASN A 135 5.09 26.48 6.26
C ASN A 135 5.26 26.39 4.73
N LEU A 136 5.27 25.17 4.17
CA LEU A 136 5.27 24.90 2.74
C LEU A 136 3.85 24.57 2.28
N ASN A 137 3.46 25.02 1.09
CA ASN A 137 2.13 24.78 0.53
C ASN A 137 2.15 23.60 -0.45
N ASN A 138 1.21 22.67 -0.28
CA ASN A 138 1.00 21.60 -1.25
C ASN A 138 0.60 22.17 -2.62
N ASN A 139 0.96 21.49 -3.69
CA ASN A 139 0.75 21.91 -5.10
C ASN A 139 1.54 23.14 -5.54
N LYS A 140 2.24 23.81 -4.65
CA LYS A 140 3.13 24.93 -4.94
C LYS A 140 4.57 24.61 -4.57
N ASP A 141 4.79 24.28 -3.31
CA ASP A 141 6.13 24.04 -2.76
C ASP A 141 6.48 22.56 -2.67
N PHE A 142 5.52 21.68 -2.33
CA PHE A 142 5.68 20.24 -2.35
C PHE A 142 4.44 19.56 -2.93
N PHE A 143 4.50 18.24 -3.10
CA PHE A 143 3.41 17.45 -3.69
C PHE A 143 3.21 16.17 -2.88
N ILE A 144 1.96 15.86 -2.52
CA ILE A 144 1.61 14.62 -1.85
C ILE A 144 0.52 13.88 -2.62
N GLY A 145 0.69 12.57 -2.76
CA GLY A 145 -0.23 11.70 -3.47
C GLY A 145 -0.37 10.33 -2.82
N TYR A 146 -1.22 9.52 -3.40
CA TYR A 146 -1.53 8.16 -2.94
C TYR A 146 -1.40 7.16 -4.08
N SER A 147 -0.80 6.01 -3.80
CA SER A 147 -0.69 4.91 -4.76
C SER A 147 -0.78 3.59 -4.02
N PRO A 148 -1.96 2.96 -3.96
CA PRO A 148 -2.15 1.72 -3.19
C PRO A 148 -1.29 0.58 -3.71
N GLU A 149 -0.74 -0.21 -2.78
CA GLU A 149 -0.13 -1.48 -3.15
C GLU A 149 -1.19 -2.55 -3.37
N ARG A 150 -1.04 -3.31 -4.45
CA ARG A 150 -1.99 -4.32 -4.91
C ARG A 150 -1.36 -5.69 -5.18
N VAL A 151 -0.07 -5.86 -4.86
CA VAL A 151 0.65 -7.14 -5.02
C VAL A 151 0.40 -8.03 -3.80
N ASN A 152 0.15 -9.30 -4.05
CA ASN A 152 0.16 -10.31 -3.01
C ASN A 152 1.60 -10.79 -2.79
N PRO A 153 2.12 -10.81 -1.55
CA PRO A 153 3.44 -11.40 -1.27
C PRO A 153 3.55 -12.83 -1.81
N GLY A 154 4.68 -13.14 -2.46
CA GLY A 154 4.93 -14.46 -3.04
C GLY A 154 4.23 -14.74 -4.37
N ASP A 155 3.42 -13.85 -4.91
CA ASP A 155 2.75 -14.04 -6.22
C ASP A 155 3.75 -13.84 -7.36
N LYS A 156 4.01 -14.92 -8.12
CA LYS A 156 4.93 -14.91 -9.25
C LYS A 156 4.28 -14.41 -10.55
N LYS A 157 2.96 -14.47 -10.66
CA LYS A 157 2.20 -14.06 -11.83
C LYS A 157 1.83 -12.58 -11.79
N TYR A 158 1.30 -12.11 -10.67
CA TYR A 158 0.86 -10.73 -10.47
C TYR A 158 1.92 -9.92 -9.72
N THR A 159 3.02 -9.64 -10.40
CA THR A 159 4.15 -8.89 -9.86
C THR A 159 3.94 -7.38 -10.01
N LEU A 160 4.73 -6.57 -9.31
CA LEU A 160 4.73 -5.10 -9.44
C LEU A 160 4.75 -4.61 -10.90
N LYS A 161 5.45 -5.32 -11.79
CA LYS A 161 5.56 -4.96 -13.21
C LYS A 161 4.30 -5.24 -14.01
N ASN A 162 3.54 -6.27 -13.62
CA ASN A 162 2.45 -6.81 -14.44
C ASN A 162 1.07 -6.33 -13.99
N ILE A 163 0.94 -5.85 -12.75
CA ILE A 163 -0.32 -5.29 -12.25
C ILE A 163 -0.50 -3.84 -12.71
N THR A 164 -1.75 -3.42 -12.83
CA THR A 164 -2.07 -2.02 -13.04
C THR A 164 -1.87 -1.26 -11.72
N LYS A 165 -1.00 -0.26 -11.72
CA LYS A 165 -0.74 0.61 -10.56
C LYS A 165 -1.61 1.85 -10.64
N VAL A 166 -2.36 2.11 -9.59
CA VAL A 166 -3.12 3.36 -9.44
C VAL A 166 -2.19 4.40 -8.81
N VAL A 167 -2.15 5.58 -9.41
CA VAL A 167 -1.33 6.71 -8.91
C VAL A 167 -2.23 7.94 -8.87
N THR A 168 -2.46 8.48 -7.68
CA THR A 168 -3.36 9.62 -7.52
C THR A 168 -2.65 10.81 -6.91
N ILE A 169 -2.83 11.94 -7.53
CA ILE A 169 -2.29 13.21 -7.05
C ILE A 169 -3.12 14.37 -7.59
N GLU A 170 -3.45 15.29 -6.71
CA GLU A 170 -4.18 16.49 -7.05
C GLU A 170 -3.18 17.60 -7.43
N THR A 171 -2.71 17.62 -8.69
CA THR A 171 -1.80 18.67 -9.15
C THR A 171 -1.94 18.94 -10.64
N LYS A 172 -1.66 20.19 -11.06
CA LYS A 172 -1.50 20.61 -12.45
C LYS A 172 -0.03 20.90 -12.81
N ASN A 173 0.90 20.72 -11.87
CA ASN A 173 2.32 21.01 -12.09
C ASN A 173 2.94 19.96 -13.02
N LYS A 174 3.23 20.35 -14.25
CA LYS A 174 3.79 19.47 -15.29
C LYS A 174 5.11 18.82 -14.88
N LYS A 175 6.01 19.57 -14.21
CA LYS A 175 7.33 19.05 -13.77
C LYS A 175 7.16 17.98 -12.67
N ALA A 176 6.21 18.16 -11.75
CA ALA A 176 5.90 17.16 -10.75
C ALA A 176 5.32 15.89 -11.39
N LEU A 177 4.35 16.05 -12.31
CA LEU A 177 3.75 14.94 -13.06
C LEU A 177 4.81 14.14 -13.85
N GLU A 178 5.73 14.81 -14.54
CA GLU A 178 6.82 14.14 -15.25
C GLU A 178 7.70 13.29 -14.34
N LYS A 179 8.06 13.80 -13.14
CA LYS A 179 8.83 13.04 -12.17
C LYS A 179 8.04 11.81 -11.68
N ILE A 180 6.74 11.97 -11.41
CA ILE A 180 5.86 10.90 -10.98
C ILE A 180 5.78 9.82 -12.05
N TYR A 181 5.52 10.18 -13.29
CA TYR A 181 5.51 9.26 -14.42
C TYR A 181 6.85 8.51 -14.56
N LYS A 182 7.99 9.22 -14.46
CA LYS A 182 9.32 8.62 -14.54
C LYS A 182 9.56 7.56 -13.46
N ILE A 183 9.09 7.79 -12.26
CA ILE A 183 9.21 6.84 -11.13
C ILE A 183 8.25 5.66 -11.33
N TYR A 184 6.95 5.92 -11.50
CA TYR A 184 5.94 4.86 -11.51
C TYR A 184 6.00 3.97 -12.74
N ASN A 185 6.44 4.47 -13.90
CA ASN A 185 6.72 3.66 -15.09
C ASN A 185 7.90 2.69 -14.91
N LYS A 186 8.77 2.90 -13.90
CA LYS A 186 9.78 1.90 -13.51
C LYS A 186 9.21 0.85 -12.57
N ILE A 187 8.16 1.18 -11.82
CA ILE A 187 7.50 0.27 -10.88
C ILE A 187 6.53 -0.65 -11.62
N SER A 188 5.67 -0.12 -12.48
CA SER A 188 4.67 -0.88 -13.24
C SER A 188 4.60 -0.46 -14.70
N ARG A 189 4.22 -1.42 -15.56
CA ARG A 189 4.01 -1.19 -17.01
C ARG A 189 2.65 -0.53 -17.31
N LYS A 190 1.69 -0.63 -16.39
CA LYS A 190 0.32 -0.11 -16.55
C LYS A 190 -0.01 0.83 -15.42
N LEU A 191 -0.29 2.09 -15.75
CA LEU A 191 -0.66 3.12 -14.78
C LEU A 191 -2.07 3.61 -15.05
N ILE A 192 -2.85 3.79 -13.98
CA ILE A 192 -4.07 4.59 -13.96
C ILE A 192 -3.76 5.84 -13.14
N ILE A 193 -3.84 6.99 -13.78
CA ILE A 193 -3.63 8.27 -13.10
C ILE A 193 -4.99 8.90 -12.79
N SER A 194 -5.19 9.31 -11.56
CA SER A 194 -6.39 10.01 -11.09
C SER A 194 -6.02 11.23 -10.25
N LYS A 195 -6.95 12.14 -10.10
CA LYS A 195 -6.83 13.30 -9.21
C LYS A 195 -7.54 13.08 -7.88
N ASP A 196 -8.48 12.13 -7.84
CA ASP A 196 -9.28 11.85 -6.64
C ASP A 196 -8.54 10.85 -5.72
N ILE A 197 -7.83 11.42 -4.76
CA ILE A 197 -7.06 10.66 -3.77
C ILE A 197 -8.00 9.83 -2.88
N LYS A 198 -9.13 10.43 -2.42
CA LYS A 198 -10.09 9.73 -1.54
C LYS A 198 -10.74 8.54 -2.24
N ALA A 199 -11.02 8.67 -3.54
CA ALA A 199 -11.52 7.54 -4.33
C ALA A 199 -10.51 6.39 -4.40
N ALA A 200 -9.22 6.67 -4.57
CA ALA A 200 -8.19 5.64 -4.60
C ALA A 200 -7.95 4.99 -3.23
N GLU A 201 -7.97 5.76 -2.15
CA GLU A 201 -7.93 5.24 -0.78
C GLU A 201 -9.12 4.31 -0.51
N THR A 202 -10.33 4.71 -0.95
CA THR A 202 -11.55 3.89 -0.84
C THR A 202 -11.45 2.63 -1.68
N ALA A 203 -11.04 2.73 -2.95
CA ALA A 203 -10.91 1.61 -3.87
C ALA A 203 -10.02 0.50 -3.30
N LYS A 204 -8.89 0.88 -2.69
CA LYS A 204 -7.98 -0.08 -2.05
C LYS A 204 -8.67 -0.90 -0.97
N VAL A 205 -9.46 -0.26 -0.14
CA VAL A 205 -10.12 -0.92 1.00
C VAL A 205 -11.26 -1.82 0.53
N ILE A 206 -12.08 -1.38 -0.43
CA ILE A 206 -13.21 -2.18 -0.93
C ILE A 206 -12.77 -3.42 -1.70
N GLU A 207 -11.61 -3.43 -2.37
CA GLU A 207 -11.05 -4.62 -3.04
C GLU A 207 -10.90 -5.80 -2.05
N ASN A 208 -10.44 -5.52 -0.84
CA ASN A 208 -10.24 -6.51 0.20
C ASN A 208 -11.54 -6.85 0.94
N ILE A 209 -12.40 -5.85 1.21
CA ILE A 209 -13.71 -6.08 1.83
C ILE A 209 -14.57 -7.01 0.96
N GLN A 210 -14.62 -6.77 -0.34
CA GLN A 210 -15.37 -7.62 -1.27
C GLN A 210 -14.90 -9.07 -1.19
N ARG A 211 -13.59 -9.30 -1.19
CA ARG A 211 -13.02 -10.66 -1.09
C ARG A 211 -13.37 -11.30 0.24
N ASP A 212 -13.23 -10.58 1.33
CA ASP A 212 -13.52 -11.03 2.68
C ASP A 212 -14.97 -11.49 2.84
N LEU A 213 -15.91 -10.66 2.42
CA LEU A 213 -17.34 -10.95 2.47
C LEU A 213 -17.73 -12.15 1.60
N ASN A 214 -17.17 -12.26 0.39
CA ASN A 214 -17.47 -13.39 -0.48
C ASN A 214 -16.93 -14.71 0.07
N ILE A 215 -15.77 -14.72 0.71
CA ILE A 215 -15.25 -15.91 1.38
C ILE A 215 -16.13 -16.27 2.58
N ALA A 216 -16.53 -15.30 3.40
CA ALA A 216 -17.41 -15.51 4.54
C ALA A 216 -18.78 -16.09 4.08
N LEU A 217 -19.36 -15.55 3.02
CA LEU A 217 -20.59 -16.09 2.42
C LEU A 217 -20.42 -17.53 2.00
N MET A 218 -19.31 -17.90 1.35
CA MET A 218 -19.06 -19.27 0.93
C MET A 218 -18.87 -20.22 2.12
N ASN A 219 -18.24 -19.75 3.20
CA ASN A 219 -18.15 -20.54 4.44
C ASN A 219 -19.54 -20.81 5.04
N GLU A 220 -20.40 -19.80 5.09
CA GLU A 220 -21.77 -19.94 5.60
C GLU A 220 -22.59 -20.91 4.74
N ILE A 221 -22.55 -20.79 3.39
CA ILE A 221 -23.20 -21.70 2.47
C ILE A 221 -22.70 -23.14 2.64
N LEU A 222 -21.39 -23.34 2.86
CA LEU A 222 -20.84 -24.67 3.15
C LEU A 222 -21.44 -25.27 4.44
N LEU A 223 -21.59 -24.49 5.49
CA LEU A 223 -22.20 -24.93 6.75
C LEU A 223 -23.69 -25.25 6.57
N ILE A 224 -24.45 -24.44 5.82
CA ILE A 224 -25.85 -24.69 5.48
C ILE A 224 -25.98 -26.00 4.71
N CYS A 225 -25.16 -26.22 3.66
CA CYS A 225 -25.15 -27.45 2.88
C CYS A 225 -24.89 -28.67 3.76
N LYS A 226 -23.91 -28.56 4.68
CA LYS A 226 -23.60 -29.63 5.64
C LYS A 226 -24.80 -29.96 6.53
N LYS A 227 -25.48 -28.93 7.05
CA LYS A 227 -26.65 -29.12 7.92
C LYS A 227 -27.82 -29.74 7.18
N LEU A 228 -28.03 -29.35 5.93
CA LEU A 228 -29.10 -29.88 5.08
C LEU A 228 -28.73 -31.19 4.34
N LYS A 229 -27.54 -31.73 4.59
CA LYS A 229 -27.00 -32.94 3.90
C LYS A 229 -26.95 -32.81 2.37
N ILE A 230 -26.69 -31.58 1.88
CA ILE A 230 -26.54 -31.28 0.44
C ILE A 230 -25.04 -31.33 0.08
N ASN A 231 -24.71 -31.90 -1.08
CA ASN A 231 -23.35 -31.93 -1.56
C ASN A 231 -22.90 -30.54 -2.04
N PHE A 232 -22.09 -29.85 -1.23
CA PHE A 232 -21.58 -28.53 -1.56
C PHE A 232 -20.83 -28.45 -2.90
N LYS A 233 -20.06 -29.49 -3.27
CA LYS A 233 -19.34 -29.50 -4.56
C LYS A 233 -20.31 -29.46 -5.72
N GLU A 234 -21.43 -30.20 -5.62
CA GLU A 234 -22.46 -30.21 -6.63
C GLU A 234 -23.20 -28.87 -6.73
N VAL A 235 -23.52 -28.25 -5.58
CA VAL A 235 -24.07 -26.87 -5.55
C VAL A 235 -23.16 -25.90 -6.30
N MET A 236 -21.85 -25.96 -6.03
CA MET A 236 -20.89 -25.08 -6.69
C MET A 236 -20.76 -25.40 -8.20
N ARG A 237 -20.81 -26.66 -8.58
CA ARG A 237 -20.79 -27.03 -10.00
C ARG A 237 -21.97 -26.46 -10.77
N LEU A 238 -23.17 -26.56 -10.20
CA LEU A 238 -24.41 -26.03 -10.79
C LEU A 238 -24.40 -24.49 -10.80
N ALA A 239 -24.03 -23.85 -9.71
CA ALA A 239 -23.96 -22.39 -9.62
C ALA A 239 -22.98 -21.77 -10.62
N LYS A 240 -21.81 -22.40 -10.82
CA LYS A 240 -20.78 -21.97 -11.79
C LYS A 240 -21.23 -22.03 -13.23
N SER A 241 -22.29 -22.78 -13.56
CA SER A 241 -22.84 -22.83 -14.91
C SER A 241 -23.51 -21.51 -15.32
N LYS A 242 -23.86 -20.65 -14.34
CA LYS A 242 -24.42 -19.34 -14.63
C LYS A 242 -23.28 -18.37 -14.99
N TRP A 243 -23.38 -17.70 -16.13
CA TRP A 243 -22.34 -16.87 -16.74
C TRP A 243 -21.81 -15.71 -15.84
N ASN A 244 -22.63 -15.18 -14.95
CA ASN A 244 -22.25 -14.07 -14.05
C ASN A 244 -22.04 -14.51 -12.59
N PHE A 245 -21.90 -15.80 -12.32
CA PHE A 245 -21.61 -16.29 -10.99
C PHE A 245 -20.15 -16.03 -10.61
N MET A 246 -19.91 -15.30 -9.52
CA MET A 246 -18.57 -15.03 -9.01
C MET A 246 -18.05 -16.23 -8.22
N ASN A 247 -17.04 -16.89 -8.76
CA ASN A 247 -16.49 -18.13 -8.22
C ASN A 247 -15.57 -17.89 -7.02
N PHE A 248 -16.14 -17.72 -5.84
CA PHE A 248 -15.44 -17.78 -4.57
C PHE A 248 -15.56 -19.16 -3.94
N MET A 249 -14.63 -19.52 -3.07
CA MET A 249 -14.61 -20.79 -2.37
C MET A 249 -14.51 -20.55 -0.86
N PRO A 250 -15.02 -21.50 -0.04
CA PRO A 250 -14.79 -21.45 1.41
C PRO A 250 -13.31 -21.47 1.74
N GLY A 251 -12.93 -20.80 2.82
CA GLY A 251 -11.55 -20.78 3.27
C GLY A 251 -11.34 -19.94 4.52
N LEU A 252 -10.15 -20.05 5.10
CA LEU A 252 -9.74 -19.21 6.20
C LEU A 252 -9.20 -17.89 5.67
N VAL A 253 -9.62 -16.80 6.29
CA VAL A 253 -9.12 -15.46 5.99
C VAL A 253 -8.06 -15.11 7.01
N GLY A 254 -6.83 -14.96 6.53
CA GLY A 254 -5.66 -14.63 7.35
C GLY A 254 -4.81 -13.52 6.71
N GLY A 255 -3.62 -13.31 7.28
CA GLY A 255 -2.67 -12.29 6.82
C GLY A 255 -2.97 -10.89 7.36
N HIS A 256 -2.30 -9.88 6.78
CA HIS A 256 -2.29 -8.51 7.30
C HIS A 256 -3.32 -7.58 6.65
N CYS A 257 -4.04 -8.00 5.62
CA CYS A 257 -4.90 -7.13 4.82
C CYS A 257 -6.38 -7.47 4.98
N LEU A 258 -6.80 -8.68 4.57
CA LEU A 258 -8.21 -9.08 4.57
C LEU A 258 -8.90 -8.94 5.94
N PRO A 259 -8.30 -9.36 7.06
CA PRO A 259 -8.93 -9.20 8.37
C PRO A 259 -8.85 -7.77 8.93
N VAL A 260 -8.14 -6.85 8.28
CA VAL A 260 -7.84 -5.50 8.77
C VAL A 260 -8.64 -4.42 8.03
N ASP A 261 -8.66 -4.47 6.71
CA ASP A 261 -9.23 -3.42 5.86
C ASP A 261 -10.73 -3.13 6.12
N PRO A 262 -11.61 -4.12 6.48
CA PRO A 262 -12.98 -3.82 6.84
C PRO A 262 -13.12 -2.82 8.00
N TYR A 263 -12.20 -2.86 8.97
CA TYR A 263 -12.20 -1.93 10.09
C TYR A 263 -11.79 -0.51 9.71
N TYR A 264 -10.99 -0.37 8.67
CA TYR A 264 -10.60 0.94 8.12
C TYR A 264 -11.82 1.70 7.62
N LEU A 265 -12.62 1.07 6.74
CA LEU A 265 -13.83 1.70 6.21
C LEU A 265 -14.89 1.90 7.31
N SER A 266 -15.07 0.92 8.18
CA SER A 266 -16.01 1.03 9.31
C SER A 266 -15.66 2.18 10.26
N THR A 267 -14.36 2.44 10.49
CA THR A 267 -13.92 3.53 11.37
C THR A 267 -14.32 4.89 10.81
N ILE A 268 -14.08 5.14 9.52
CA ILE A 268 -14.43 6.42 8.90
C ILE A 268 -15.95 6.57 8.75
N SER A 269 -16.67 5.49 8.42
CA SER A 269 -18.12 5.50 8.31
C SER A 269 -18.80 5.86 9.65
N LYS A 270 -18.32 5.27 10.75
CA LYS A 270 -18.80 5.60 12.10
C LYS A 270 -18.59 7.07 12.46
N LYS A 271 -17.43 7.66 12.07
CA LYS A 271 -17.18 9.10 12.27
C LYS A 271 -18.17 9.99 11.52
N ASN A 272 -18.79 9.45 10.46
CA ASN A 272 -19.82 10.13 9.66
C ASN A 272 -21.24 9.60 9.95
N ASN A 273 -21.46 9.01 11.13
CA ASN A 273 -22.75 8.50 11.60
C ASN A 273 -23.38 7.42 10.69
N LEU A 274 -22.57 6.70 9.92
CA LEU A 274 -23.01 5.61 9.06
C LEU A 274 -22.66 4.25 9.66
N LYS A 275 -23.68 3.38 9.84
CA LYS A 275 -23.49 1.99 10.27
C LYS A 275 -22.99 1.14 9.10
N THR A 276 -22.03 0.25 9.37
CA THR A 276 -21.40 -0.63 8.36
C THR A 276 -21.63 -2.10 8.73
N GLU A 277 -22.88 -2.54 8.73
CA GLU A 277 -23.23 -3.91 9.13
C GLU A 277 -22.69 -4.94 8.14
N ILE A 278 -22.95 -4.74 6.84
CA ILE A 278 -22.47 -5.63 5.78
C ILE A 278 -20.94 -5.68 5.76
N THR A 279 -20.26 -4.52 5.77
CA THR A 279 -18.78 -4.44 5.73
C THR A 279 -18.11 -5.29 6.81
N LEU A 280 -18.74 -5.42 7.98
CA LEU A 280 -18.21 -6.17 9.11
C LEU A 280 -18.84 -7.56 9.27
N ALA A 281 -19.80 -7.96 8.45
CA ALA A 281 -20.48 -9.26 8.56
C ALA A 281 -19.49 -10.43 8.48
N GLY A 282 -18.50 -10.34 7.58
CA GLY A 282 -17.45 -11.35 7.45
C GLY A 282 -16.46 -11.42 8.62
N ARG A 283 -16.57 -10.52 9.61
CA ARG A 283 -15.68 -10.43 10.79
C ARG A 283 -16.36 -10.88 12.10
N LYS A 284 -17.60 -11.33 12.03
CA LYS A 284 -18.35 -11.96 13.12
C LYS A 284 -18.08 -13.48 13.12
#